data_25c9ae19c5c4f46975fde621486ea9fe
#
_entry.id   25c9ae19c5c4f46975fde621486ea9fe
#
_cell.length_a   1.000
_cell.length_b   1.000
_cell.length_c   1.000
_cell.angle_alpha   90.00
_cell.angle_beta   90.00
_cell.angle_gamma   90.00
#
_symmetry.space_group_name_H-M   'P 1'
#
loop_
_entity.id
_entity.type
_entity.pdbx_description
1 polymer ?
#
loop_
_entity_poly.entity_id
_entity_poly.type
_entity_poly.pdbx_seq_one_letter_code
_entity_poly.pdbx_strand_id
1 'polypeptide(L)' 'MYDILVSILTDKFQVRPGLICPEATPTVLGLDSLFAVELALVLEGDPGLQISFDELAEASTLAEIAQLMQDKQDVSV' A
#
# COMPACT_ATOMS: atom_id res chain seq x y z
N MET A 1 9.32 -4.91 2.40
CA MET A 1 7.93 -4.71 1.97
C MET A 1 7.70 -3.47 1.14
N TYR A 2 8.50 -2.45 1.34
CA TYR A 2 8.35 -1.24 0.56
C TYR A 2 8.47 -1.52 -0.95
N ASP A 3 9.41 -2.38 -1.33
CA ASP A 3 9.62 -2.73 -2.74
C ASP A 3 8.38 -3.36 -3.37
N ILE A 4 7.69 -4.21 -2.63
CA ILE A 4 6.47 -4.85 -3.11
C ILE A 4 5.39 -3.79 -3.31
N LEU A 5 5.27 -2.86 -2.37
CA LEU A 5 4.31 -1.77 -2.47
C LEU A 5 4.60 -0.91 -3.70
N VAL A 6 5.87 -0.58 -3.93
CA VAL A 6 6.26 0.21 -5.11
C VAL A 6 5.87 -0.51 -6.39
N SER A 7 6.11 -1.82 -6.45
CA SER A 7 5.73 -2.60 -7.63
C SER A 7 4.23 -2.57 -7.87
N ILE A 8 3.44 -2.70 -6.80
CA ILE A 8 1.99 -2.66 -6.90
C ILE A 8 1.53 -1.30 -7.41
N LEU A 9 2.08 -0.23 -6.84
CA LEU A 9 1.71 1.13 -7.25
C LEU A 9 2.05 1.37 -8.71
N THR A 10 3.19 0.88 -9.17
CA THR A 10 3.62 1.07 -10.54
C THR A 10 2.78 0.25 -11.50
N ASP A 11 2.51 -1.02 -11.17
CA ASP A 11 1.82 -1.94 -12.07
C ASP A 11 0.31 -1.79 -12.04
N LYS A 12 -0.27 -1.64 -10.85
CA LYS A 12 -1.73 -1.65 -10.69
C LYS A 12 -2.34 -0.26 -10.74
N PHE A 13 -1.63 0.72 -10.20
CA PHE A 13 -2.14 2.09 -10.12
C PHE A 13 -1.44 3.01 -11.10
N GLN A 14 -0.44 2.50 -11.82
CA GLN A 14 0.28 3.26 -12.84
C GLN A 14 0.87 4.57 -12.30
N VAL A 15 1.34 4.53 -11.08
CA VAL A 15 2.02 5.67 -10.45
C VAL A 15 3.45 5.73 -10.97
N ARG A 16 3.93 6.93 -11.24
CA ARG A 16 5.31 7.11 -11.72
C ARG A 16 6.30 6.81 -10.61
N PRO A 17 7.28 5.94 -10.85
CA PRO A 17 8.26 5.61 -9.81
C PRO A 17 8.99 6.82 -9.24
N GLY A 18 9.19 7.85 -10.04
CA GLY A 18 9.88 9.05 -9.58
C GLY A 18 9.11 9.86 -8.55
N LEU A 19 7.81 9.62 -8.43
CA LEU A 19 6.98 10.29 -7.43
C LEU A 19 6.86 9.48 -6.14
N ILE A 20 7.29 8.24 -6.15
CA ILE A 20 7.13 7.35 -5.02
C ILE A 20 8.27 7.55 -4.03
N CYS A 21 7.94 7.91 -2.81
CA CYS A 21 8.91 8.01 -1.72
C CYS A 21 8.22 7.62 -0.42
N PRO A 22 8.98 7.25 0.63
CA PRO A 22 8.37 6.79 1.88
C PRO A 22 7.43 7.82 2.52
N GLU A 23 7.74 9.10 2.38
CA GLU A 23 6.93 10.17 2.97
C GLU A 23 5.75 10.57 2.10
N ALA A 24 5.66 10.05 0.88
CA ALA A 24 4.57 10.42 -0.02
C ALA A 24 3.23 9.92 0.52
N THR A 25 2.20 10.74 0.33
CA THR A 25 0.83 10.34 0.66
C THR A 25 0.12 9.98 -0.64
N PRO A 26 -0.97 9.19 -0.57
CA PRO A 26 -1.74 8.90 -1.79
C PRO A 26 -2.21 10.17 -2.50
N THR A 27 -2.55 11.20 -1.75
CA THR A 27 -3.00 12.47 -2.33
C THR A 27 -1.91 13.11 -3.19
N VAL A 28 -0.67 13.08 -2.71
CA VAL A 28 0.47 13.62 -3.45
C VAL A 28 0.67 12.88 -4.76
N LEU A 29 0.35 11.59 -4.78
CA LEU A 29 0.48 10.75 -5.96
C LEU A 29 -0.71 10.89 -6.91
N GLY A 30 -1.67 11.72 -6.57
CA GLY A 30 -2.86 11.88 -7.40
C GLY A 30 -3.90 10.80 -7.20
N LEU A 31 -3.79 10.04 -6.13
CA LEU A 31 -4.72 8.96 -5.82
C LEU A 31 -5.84 9.49 -4.93
N ASP A 32 -7.05 8.99 -5.15
CA ASP A 32 -8.22 9.44 -4.40
C ASP A 32 -8.55 8.47 -3.25
N SER A 33 -9.74 8.65 -2.65
CA SER A 33 -10.17 7.82 -1.54
C SER A 33 -10.39 6.36 -1.93
N LEU A 34 -10.56 6.08 -3.20
CA LEU A 34 -10.72 4.71 -3.66
C LEU A 34 -9.41 3.92 -3.64
N PHE A 35 -8.29 4.62 -3.52
CA PHE A 35 -7.00 3.95 -3.49
C PHE A 35 -6.93 2.89 -2.40
N ALA A 36 -7.38 3.23 -1.19
CA ALA A 36 -7.33 2.27 -0.08
C ALA A 36 -8.19 1.04 -0.36
N VAL A 37 -9.36 1.25 -0.95
CA VAL A 37 -10.25 0.15 -1.32
C VAL A 37 -9.59 -0.75 -2.36
N GLU A 38 -9.06 -0.14 -3.40
CA GLU A 38 -8.42 -0.89 -4.48
C GLU A 38 -7.17 -1.63 -3.99
N LEU A 39 -6.36 -0.98 -3.17
CA LEU A 39 -5.17 -1.62 -2.63
C LEU A 39 -5.55 -2.80 -1.74
N ALA A 40 -6.59 -2.64 -0.92
CA ALA A 40 -7.06 -3.74 -0.09
C ALA A 40 -7.47 -4.93 -0.95
N LEU A 41 -8.14 -4.69 -2.07
CA LEU A 41 -8.55 -5.75 -2.98
C LEU A 41 -7.34 -6.44 -3.63
N VAL A 42 -6.33 -5.67 -4.01
CA VAL A 42 -5.11 -6.22 -4.58
C VAL A 42 -4.39 -7.11 -3.57
N LEU A 43 -4.28 -6.65 -2.33
CA LEU A 43 -3.59 -7.40 -1.28
C LEU A 43 -4.40 -8.60 -0.81
N GLU A 44 -5.70 -8.59 -1.01
CA GLU A 44 -6.57 -9.70 -0.66
C GLU A 44 -6.18 -10.97 -1.42
N GLY A 45 -5.62 -10.82 -2.59
CA GLY A 45 -5.16 -11.96 -3.38
C GLY A 45 -3.88 -12.59 -2.87
N ASP A 46 -3.23 -11.98 -1.90
CA ASP A 46 -1.99 -12.49 -1.31
C ASP A 46 -2.25 -12.83 0.17
N PRO A 47 -2.32 -14.13 0.53
CA PRO A 47 -2.68 -14.51 1.89
C PRO A 47 -1.78 -13.94 2.99
N GLY A 48 -0.54 -13.65 2.66
CA GLY A 48 0.40 -13.10 3.63
C GLY A 48 0.29 -11.60 3.82
N LEU A 49 -0.50 -10.92 2.99
CA LEU A 49 -0.54 -9.46 2.99
C LEU A 49 -1.96 -8.90 3.11
N GLN A 50 -2.89 -9.68 3.63
CA GLN A 50 -4.27 -9.21 3.76
C GLN A 50 -4.36 -8.09 4.80
N ILE A 51 -4.68 -6.90 4.34
CA ILE A 51 -4.83 -5.72 5.17
C ILE A 51 -6.22 -5.16 4.92
N SER A 52 -6.95 -4.83 6.00
CA SER A 52 -8.29 -4.30 5.86
C SER A 52 -8.27 -2.85 5.34
N PHE A 53 -9.39 -2.45 4.76
CA PHE A 53 -9.56 -1.07 4.33
C PHE A 53 -9.33 -0.08 5.48
N ASP A 54 -9.85 -0.41 6.66
CA ASP A 54 -9.72 0.46 7.83
C ASP A 54 -8.26 0.68 8.20
N GLU A 55 -7.45 -0.37 8.14
CA GLU A 55 -6.04 -0.26 8.45
C GLU A 55 -5.32 0.63 7.43
N LEU A 56 -5.64 0.44 6.15
CA LEU A 56 -5.05 1.26 5.10
C LEU A 56 -5.47 2.71 5.19
N ALA A 57 -6.72 2.95 5.59
CA ALA A 57 -7.22 4.31 5.71
C ALA A 57 -6.53 5.08 6.83
N GLU A 58 -6.02 4.39 7.83
CA GLU A 58 -5.30 5.02 8.93
C GLU A 58 -3.86 5.36 8.56
N ALA A 59 -3.30 4.67 7.56
CA ALA A 59 -1.94 4.93 7.12
C ALA A 59 -1.91 6.23 6.32
N SER A 60 -1.04 7.15 6.69
CA SER A 60 -0.94 8.45 6.04
C SER A 60 0.09 8.46 4.91
N THR A 61 1.17 7.68 5.04
CA THR A 61 2.25 7.67 4.07
C THR A 61 2.49 6.27 3.54
N LEU A 62 3.26 6.18 2.45
CA LEU A 62 3.62 4.90 1.88
C LEU A 62 4.47 4.08 2.85
N ALA A 63 5.30 4.75 3.63
CA ALA A 63 6.11 4.06 4.65
C ALA A 63 5.21 3.36 5.66
N GLU A 64 4.13 4.01 6.07
CA GLU A 64 3.19 3.40 7.02
C GLU A 64 2.47 2.21 6.39
N ILE A 65 2.11 2.31 5.14
CA ILE A 65 1.47 1.20 4.42
C ILE A 65 2.44 0.01 4.34
N ALA A 66 3.69 0.29 3.98
CA ALA A 66 4.69 -0.76 3.90
C ALA A 66 4.93 -1.41 5.26
N GLN A 67 4.88 -0.63 6.33
CA GLN A 67 5.02 -1.15 7.67
C GLN A 67 3.86 -2.07 8.03
N LEU A 68 2.64 -1.71 7.64
CA LEU A 68 1.49 -2.58 7.85
C LEU A 68 1.66 -3.91 7.13
N MET A 69 2.15 -3.86 5.90
CA MET A 69 2.40 -5.07 5.12
C MET A 69 3.43 -5.94 5.81
N GLN A 70 4.51 -5.34 6.32
CA GLN A 70 5.56 -6.06 7.02
C GLN A 70 5.03 -6.71 8.30
N ASP A 71 4.23 -5.96 9.05
CA ASP A 71 3.63 -6.45 10.30
C ASP A 71 2.72 -7.65 10.04
N LYS A 72 1.94 -7.60 8.97
CA LYS A 72 1.04 -8.70 8.64
C LYS A 72 1.82 -9.95 8.27
N GLN A 73 2.93 -9.78 7.57
CA GLN A 73 3.75 -10.92 7.18
C GLN A 73 4.46 -11.52 8.38
N ASP A 74 4.92 -10.69 9.30
CA ASP A 74 5.64 -11.16 10.49
C ASP A 74 4.72 -11.94 11.44
N VAL A 75 3.45 -11.58 11.48
CA VAL A 75 2.48 -12.21 12.38
C VAL A 75 2.16 -13.64 11.95
N SER A 76 2.46 -14.01 10.73
CA SER A 76 2.11 -15.33 10.20
C SER A 76 2.99 -16.46 10.72
N VAL A 77 3.88 -16.19 11.62
CA VAL A 77 4.80 -17.19 12.19
C VAL A 77 4.10 -18.09 13.20
#